data_6155a70071076d5e3bda493333b0ec28
#
_entry.id   6155a70071076d5e3bda493333b0ec28
#
_cell.length_a   1.000
_cell.length_b   1.000
_cell.length_c   1.000
_cell.angle_alpha   90.00
_cell.angle_beta   90.00
_cell.angle_gamma   90.00
#
_symmetry.space_group_name_H-M   'P 1'
#
loop_
_entity.id
_entity.type
_entity.pdbx_description
1 polymer ?
#
loop_
_entity_poly.entity_id
_entity_poly.type
_entity_poly.pdbx_seq_one_letter_code
_entity_poly.pdbx_strand_id
1 'polypeptide(L)'
;MLWKLLLEHRRPGEGIASHNATEYERIKKIISYIDQNYQERITLKDIADHIHLCESECTRLFRRYMNVTLFSFLQEYRIERSLEYLNGGETISDIAGKVGFADPNYYSKVFAKIKGCSPREYRKRQ
;
A
#
# COMPACT_ATOMS: atom_id res chain seq x y z
N MET A 1 6.49 -9.25 4.50
CA MET A 1 6.17 -8.31 3.45
C MET A 1 7.28 -7.31 3.22
N LEU A 2 7.52 -7.00 1.98
CA LEU A 2 8.61 -6.11 1.59
C LEU A 2 8.54 -4.74 2.28
N TRP A 3 7.34 -4.19 2.38
CA TRP A 3 7.13 -2.88 2.98
C TRP A 3 7.56 -2.83 4.44
N LYS A 4 7.24 -3.88 5.18
CA LYS A 4 7.63 -3.96 6.59
C LYS A 4 9.13 -4.06 6.74
N LEU A 5 9.79 -4.81 5.86
CA LEU A 5 11.24 -4.93 5.88
C LEU A 5 11.92 -3.60 5.58
N LEU A 6 11.41 -2.87 4.58
CA LEU A 6 11.94 -1.56 4.26
C LEU A 6 11.80 -0.59 5.44
N LEU A 7 10.64 -0.62 6.08
CA LEU A 7 10.39 0.25 7.23
C LEU A 7 11.26 -0.11 8.42
N GLU A 8 11.45 -1.40 8.67
CA GLU A 8 12.28 -1.87 9.77
C GLU A 8 13.75 -1.52 9.60
N HIS A 9 14.22 -1.41 8.37
CA HIS A 9 15.60 -1.04 8.09
C HIS A 9 15.86 0.44 8.23
N ARG A 10 14.81 1.26 8.28
CA ARG A 10 14.93 2.68 8.53
C ARG A 10 14.85 2.93 10.03
N ARG A 11 15.91 3.41 10.60
CA ARG A 11 15.96 3.65 12.05
C ARG A 11 15.59 5.08 12.39
N PRO A 12 14.77 5.27 13.45
CA PRO A 12 14.49 6.60 13.93
C PRO A 12 15.80 7.32 14.29
N GLY A 13 15.90 8.55 13.90
CA GLY A 13 17.09 9.34 14.20
C GLY A 13 18.27 9.13 13.28
N GLU A 14 18.17 8.26 12.29
CA GLU A 14 19.24 8.06 11.32
C GLU A 14 19.42 9.34 10.49
N GLY A 15 20.49 10.03 10.75
CA GLY A 15 20.81 11.30 10.11
C GLY A 15 20.14 12.51 10.70
N ILE A 16 19.10 12.38 11.49
CA ILE A 16 18.38 13.51 12.10
C ILE A 16 17.68 13.06 13.38
N ALA A 17 17.82 13.84 14.37
CA ALA A 17 17.42 13.64 15.74
C ALA A 17 15.97 13.20 16.03
N SER A 18 15.43 13.58 17.16
CA SER A 18 14.11 13.20 17.69
C SER A 18 12.95 13.42 16.71
N HIS A 19 13.11 14.32 15.77
CA HIS A 19 12.12 14.63 14.75
C HIS A 19 11.75 13.41 13.93
N ASN A 20 12.75 12.61 13.55
CA ASN A 20 12.54 11.42 12.75
C ASN A 20 11.86 10.29 13.52
N ALA A 21 12.05 10.24 14.83
CA ALA A 21 11.39 9.21 15.64
C ALA A 21 9.87 9.37 15.59
N THR A 22 9.38 10.60 15.68
CA THR A 22 7.95 10.88 15.61
C THR A 22 7.40 10.57 14.23
N GLU A 23 8.13 10.95 13.18
CA GLU A 23 7.72 10.67 11.81
C GLU A 23 7.68 9.18 11.54
N TYR A 24 8.67 8.45 12.02
CA TYR A 24 8.73 7.01 11.87
C TYR A 24 7.50 6.33 12.48
N GLU A 25 7.12 6.76 13.69
CA GLU A 25 5.93 6.21 14.34
C GLU A 25 4.66 6.51 13.57
N ARG A 26 4.55 7.72 13.01
CA ARG A 26 3.40 8.09 12.19
C ARG A 26 3.32 7.26 10.92
N ILE A 27 4.46 7.04 10.26
CA ILE A 27 4.52 6.20 9.06
C ILE A 27 4.10 4.77 9.39
N LYS A 28 4.57 4.23 10.50
CA LYS A 28 4.19 2.89 10.95
C LYS A 28 2.68 2.79 11.15
N LYS A 29 2.07 3.83 11.72
CA LYS A 29 0.62 3.85 11.93
C LYS A 29 -0.14 3.90 10.61
N ILE A 30 0.36 4.65 9.64
CA ILE A 30 -0.24 4.71 8.31
C ILE A 30 -0.21 3.34 7.65
N ILE A 31 0.95 2.70 7.65
CA ILE A 31 1.12 1.40 7.01
C ILE A 31 0.29 0.34 7.73
N SER A 32 0.24 0.39 9.04
CA SER A 32 -0.59 -0.53 9.83
C SER A 32 -2.08 -0.37 9.50
N TYR A 33 -2.52 0.87 9.37
CA TYR A 33 -3.91 1.16 8.98
C TYR A 33 -4.22 0.57 7.61
N ILE A 34 -3.32 0.74 6.65
CA ILE A 34 -3.49 0.18 5.32
C ILE A 34 -3.52 -1.34 5.37
N ASP A 35 -2.63 -1.94 6.13
CA ASP A 35 -2.57 -3.41 6.28
C ASP A 35 -3.89 -3.97 6.81
N GLN A 36 -4.52 -3.27 7.74
CA GLN A 36 -5.76 -3.72 8.35
C GLN A 36 -7.01 -3.41 7.55
N ASN A 37 -6.94 -2.44 6.63
CA ASN A 37 -8.12 -1.93 5.93
C ASN A 37 -8.01 -1.91 4.42
N TYR A 38 -6.95 -2.46 3.83
CA TYR A 38 -6.72 -2.34 2.39
C TYR A 38 -7.84 -2.94 1.54
N GLN A 39 -8.57 -3.90 2.09
CA GLN A 39 -9.67 -4.56 1.39
C GLN A 39 -10.91 -3.66 1.26
N GLU A 40 -10.94 -2.60 2.04
CA GLU A 40 -12.06 -1.68 2.05
C GLU A 40 -11.70 -0.37 1.39
N ARG A 41 -12.69 0.47 1.17
CA ARG A 41 -12.45 1.80 0.63
C ARG A 41 -11.73 2.65 1.67
N ILE A 42 -10.55 3.10 1.34
CA ILE A 42 -9.75 3.96 2.21
C ILE A 42 -9.61 5.33 1.54
N THR A 43 -9.90 6.40 2.28
CA THR A 43 -9.68 7.75 1.81
C THR A 43 -8.48 8.37 2.54
N LEU A 44 -7.91 9.39 1.95
CA LEU A 44 -6.85 10.16 2.61
C LEU A 44 -7.33 10.71 3.95
N LYS A 45 -8.59 11.15 4.00
CA LYS A 45 -9.18 11.66 5.23
C LYS A 45 -9.18 10.60 6.34
N ASP A 46 -9.53 9.37 5.99
CA ASP A 46 -9.54 8.28 6.97
C ASP A 46 -8.17 8.08 7.58
N ILE A 47 -7.15 8.08 6.75
CA ILE A 47 -5.77 7.88 7.23
C ILE A 47 -5.30 9.05 8.06
N ALA A 48 -5.54 10.26 7.58
CA ALA A 48 -5.12 11.47 8.29
C ALA A 48 -5.79 11.58 9.65
N ASP A 49 -7.08 11.28 9.72
CA ASP A 49 -7.81 11.28 10.99
C ASP A 49 -7.24 10.25 11.97
N HIS A 50 -6.84 9.10 11.46
CA HIS A 50 -6.28 8.02 12.29
C HIS A 50 -4.99 8.44 13.00
N ILE A 51 -4.19 9.28 12.37
CA ILE A 51 -2.92 9.73 12.94
C ILE A 51 -2.98 11.19 13.43
N HIS A 52 -4.18 11.76 13.46
CA HIS A 52 -4.42 13.11 13.99
C HIS A 52 -3.63 14.20 13.25
N LEU A 53 -3.55 14.08 11.93
CA LEU A 53 -2.94 15.09 11.07
C LEU A 53 -3.98 15.57 10.05
N CYS A 54 -3.76 16.76 9.49
CA CYS A 54 -4.57 17.17 8.36
C CYS A 54 -4.08 16.43 7.09
N GLU A 55 -4.94 16.42 6.06
CA GLU A 55 -4.64 15.66 4.85
C GLU A 55 -3.36 16.09 4.17
N SER A 56 -3.12 17.39 4.09
CA SER A 56 -1.91 17.88 3.43
C SER A 56 -0.64 17.53 4.18
N GLU A 57 -0.67 17.55 5.51
CA GLU A 57 0.49 17.13 6.30
C GLU A 57 0.75 15.65 6.17
N CYS A 58 -0.32 14.86 6.17
CA CYS A 58 -0.23 13.41 5.98
C CYS A 58 0.42 13.09 4.64
N THR A 59 -0.04 13.74 3.57
CA THR A 59 0.50 13.54 2.23
C THR A 59 1.97 13.89 2.15
N ARG A 60 2.36 15.05 2.69
CA ARG A 60 3.75 15.49 2.67
C ARG A 60 4.65 14.59 3.47
N LEU A 61 4.19 14.20 4.65
CA LEU A 61 4.96 13.31 5.53
C LEU A 61 5.25 11.98 4.83
N PHE A 62 4.20 11.36 4.27
CA PHE A 62 4.35 10.07 3.65
C PHE A 62 5.29 10.14 2.45
N ARG A 63 5.09 11.15 1.58
CA ARG A 63 5.93 11.30 0.39
C ARG A 63 7.39 11.56 0.76
N ARG A 64 7.62 12.40 1.75
CA ARG A 64 8.99 12.72 2.19
C ARG A 64 9.69 11.50 2.77
N TYR A 65 8.98 10.71 3.54
CA TYR A 65 9.57 9.56 4.23
C TYR A 65 9.72 8.35 3.31
N MET A 66 8.69 8.06 2.53
CA MET A 66 8.63 6.83 1.73
C MET A 66 9.04 7.02 0.27
N ASN A 67 9.16 8.26 -0.19
CA ASN A 67 9.52 8.59 -1.57
C ASN A 67 8.49 8.18 -2.61
N VAL A 68 7.29 7.85 -2.21
CA VAL A 68 6.17 7.54 -3.09
C VAL A 68 4.92 8.19 -2.51
N THR A 69 3.92 8.41 -3.36
CA THR A 69 2.67 8.95 -2.86
C THR A 69 1.91 7.89 -2.09
N LEU A 70 1.08 8.33 -1.17
CA LEU A 70 0.24 7.43 -0.39
C LEU A 70 -0.67 6.60 -1.30
N PHE A 71 -1.23 7.21 -2.34
CA PHE A 71 -2.09 6.53 -3.28
C PHE A 71 -1.33 5.43 -4.04
N SER A 72 -0.13 5.74 -4.53
CA SER A 72 0.70 4.75 -5.23
C SER A 72 1.06 3.59 -4.31
N PHE A 73 1.40 3.90 -3.06
CA PHE A 73 1.70 2.87 -2.07
C PHE A 73 0.51 1.94 -1.86
N LEU A 74 -0.68 2.51 -1.71
CA LEU A 74 -1.89 1.71 -1.50
C LEU A 74 -2.15 0.78 -2.69
N GLN A 75 -1.99 1.28 -3.90
CA GLN A 75 -2.16 0.45 -5.09
C GLN A 75 -1.17 -0.69 -5.16
N GLU A 76 0.11 -0.40 -4.91
CA GLU A 76 1.14 -1.44 -4.89
C GLU A 76 0.88 -2.46 -3.79
N TYR A 77 0.43 -1.99 -2.63
CA TYR A 77 0.10 -2.87 -1.52
C TYR A 77 -0.99 -3.86 -1.91
N ARG A 78 -2.06 -3.35 -2.53
CA ARG A 78 -3.17 -4.19 -2.98
C ARG A 78 -2.72 -5.21 -4.03
N ILE A 79 -1.88 -4.79 -4.97
CA ILE A 79 -1.37 -5.71 -5.99
C ILE A 79 -0.52 -6.81 -5.35
N GLU A 80 0.36 -6.47 -4.43
CA GLU A 80 1.18 -7.48 -3.74
C GLU A 80 0.31 -8.47 -2.99
N ARG A 81 -0.74 -7.99 -2.32
CA ARG A 81 -1.64 -8.89 -1.60
C ARG A 81 -2.42 -9.78 -2.55
N SER A 82 -2.71 -9.30 -3.76
CA SER A 82 -3.44 -10.10 -4.73
C SER A 82 -2.65 -11.31 -5.22
N LEU A 83 -1.33 -11.28 -5.15
CA LEU A 83 -0.49 -12.39 -5.61
C LEU A 83 -0.79 -13.67 -4.84
N GLU A 84 -1.15 -13.57 -3.57
CA GLU A 84 -1.50 -14.72 -2.75
C GLU A 84 -2.71 -15.47 -3.30
N TYR A 85 -3.66 -14.74 -3.86
CA TYR A 85 -4.90 -15.32 -4.36
C TYR A 85 -4.77 -15.87 -5.78
N LEU A 86 -3.78 -15.40 -6.53
CA LEU A 86 -3.61 -15.83 -7.92
C LEU A 86 -3.27 -17.31 -8.04
N ASN A 87 -2.70 -17.88 -6.99
CA ASN A 87 -2.37 -19.31 -6.97
C ASN A 87 -3.54 -20.19 -6.59
N GLY A 88 -4.67 -19.62 -6.22
CA GLY A 88 -5.76 -20.34 -5.59
C GLY A 88 -6.95 -20.69 -6.47
N GLY A 89 -6.97 -20.40 -7.72
CA GLY A 89 -8.10 -20.77 -8.60
C GLY A 89 -9.28 -19.84 -8.57
N GLU A 90 -9.22 -18.74 -7.82
CA GLU A 90 -10.30 -17.76 -7.81
C GLU A 90 -10.29 -16.95 -9.12
N THR A 91 -11.45 -16.40 -9.48
CA THR A 91 -11.50 -15.58 -10.69
C THR A 91 -10.77 -14.27 -10.47
N ILE A 92 -10.31 -13.69 -11.56
CA ILE A 92 -9.61 -12.39 -11.49
C ILE A 92 -10.53 -11.32 -10.91
N SER A 93 -11.81 -11.38 -11.27
CA SER A 93 -12.81 -10.45 -10.74
C SER A 93 -12.97 -10.57 -9.23
N ASP A 94 -13.02 -11.80 -8.72
CA ASP A 94 -13.13 -12.03 -7.29
C ASP A 94 -11.89 -11.53 -6.54
N ILE A 95 -10.72 -11.78 -7.11
CA ILE A 95 -9.47 -11.34 -6.51
C ILE A 95 -9.42 -9.81 -6.43
N ALA A 96 -9.82 -9.13 -7.50
CA ALA A 96 -9.86 -7.66 -7.51
C ALA A 96 -10.70 -7.13 -6.36
N GLY A 97 -11.88 -7.68 -6.17
CA GLY A 97 -12.76 -7.28 -5.07
C GLY A 97 -12.17 -7.54 -3.71
N LYS A 98 -11.53 -8.70 -3.54
CA LYS A 98 -10.94 -9.07 -2.25
C LYS A 98 -9.83 -8.14 -1.80
N VAL A 99 -9.09 -7.58 -2.73
CA VAL A 99 -7.98 -6.70 -2.37
C VAL A 99 -8.34 -5.22 -2.47
N GLY A 100 -9.61 -4.91 -2.66
CA GLY A 100 -10.08 -3.54 -2.53
C GLY A 100 -10.22 -2.75 -3.82
N PHE A 101 -10.10 -3.40 -4.98
CA PHE A 101 -10.36 -2.71 -6.24
C PHE A 101 -11.84 -2.79 -6.57
N ALA A 102 -12.44 -1.65 -6.86
CA ALA A 102 -13.86 -1.59 -7.18
C ALA A 102 -14.17 -2.15 -8.57
N ASP A 103 -13.21 -2.09 -9.48
CA ASP A 103 -13.38 -2.48 -10.88
C ASP A 103 -12.29 -3.48 -11.28
N PRO A 104 -12.65 -4.69 -11.72
CA PRO A 104 -11.67 -5.68 -12.17
C PRO A 104 -10.79 -5.21 -13.33
N ASN A 105 -11.35 -4.38 -14.23
CA ASN A 105 -10.58 -3.85 -15.34
C ASN A 105 -9.49 -2.89 -14.84
N TYR A 106 -9.82 -2.07 -13.86
CA TYR A 106 -8.83 -1.19 -13.26
C TYR A 106 -7.76 -1.97 -12.54
N TYR A 107 -8.15 -3.01 -11.81
CA TYR A 107 -7.19 -3.92 -11.17
C TYR A 107 -6.20 -4.46 -12.18
N SER A 108 -6.70 -4.97 -13.31
CA SER A 108 -5.84 -5.55 -14.35
C SER A 108 -4.87 -4.54 -14.94
N LYS A 109 -5.31 -3.29 -15.13
CA LYS A 109 -4.45 -2.22 -15.64
C LYS A 109 -3.34 -1.87 -14.64
N VAL A 110 -3.70 -1.72 -13.38
CA VAL A 110 -2.71 -1.40 -12.34
C VAL A 110 -1.73 -2.56 -12.19
N PHE A 111 -2.24 -3.79 -12.21
CA PHE A 111 -1.40 -4.98 -12.12
C PHE A 111 -0.37 -5.00 -13.25
N ALA A 112 -0.82 -4.80 -14.48
CA ALA A 112 0.08 -4.82 -15.63
C ALA A 112 1.13 -3.71 -15.56
N LYS A 113 0.75 -2.56 -15.07
CA LYS A 113 1.67 -1.45 -14.91
C LYS A 113 2.77 -1.77 -13.89
N ILE A 114 2.42 -2.43 -12.82
CA ILE A 114 3.36 -2.73 -11.73
C ILE A 114 4.16 -4.00 -12.01
N LYS A 115 3.52 -5.04 -12.52
CA LYS A 115 4.16 -6.35 -12.69
C LYS A 115 4.63 -6.64 -14.12
N GLY A 116 4.26 -5.81 -15.08
CA GLY A 116 4.70 -5.99 -16.47
C GLY A 116 3.91 -7.00 -17.27
N CYS A 117 2.88 -7.61 -16.69
CA CYS A 117 2.01 -8.55 -17.39
C CYS A 117 0.64 -8.56 -16.71
N SER A 118 -0.35 -9.13 -17.40
CA SER A 118 -1.71 -9.19 -16.84
C SER A 118 -1.78 -10.19 -15.70
N PRO A 119 -2.80 -10.10 -14.84
CA PRO A 119 -2.99 -11.09 -13.78
C PRO A 119 -3.11 -12.51 -14.32
N ARG A 120 -3.77 -12.69 -15.47
CA ARG A 120 -3.91 -14.01 -16.09
C ARG A 120 -2.56 -14.57 -16.52
N GLU A 121 -1.75 -13.74 -17.14
CA GLU A 121 -0.42 -14.13 -17.57
C GLU A 121 0.46 -14.48 -16.38
N TYR A 122 0.37 -13.69 -15.34
CA TYR A 122 1.12 -13.93 -14.12
C TYR A 122 0.75 -15.28 -13.53
N ARG A 123 -0.57 -15.59 -13.48
CA ARG A 123 -1.07 -16.87 -12.98
C ARG A 123 -0.51 -18.05 -13.76
N LYS A 124 -0.43 -17.91 -15.08
CA LYS A 124 0.08 -18.99 -15.94
C LYS A 124 1.57 -19.26 -15.73
N ARG A 125 2.30 -18.27 -15.28
CA ARG A 125 3.75 -18.41 -15.05
C ARG A 125 4.09 -19.02 -13.70
N GLN A 126 3.12 -19.17 -12.85
CA GLN A 126 3.34 -19.75 -11.51
C GLN A 126 3.40 -21.27 -11.53
#